data_490eed43a17f266deace1fbb84568304
#
_entry.id   490eed43a17f266deace1fbb84568304
#
_cell.length_a   1.000
_cell.length_b   1.000
_cell.length_c   1.000
_cell.angle_alpha   90.00
_cell.angle_beta   90.00
_cell.angle_gamma   90.00
#
_symmetry.space_group_name_H-M   'P 1'
#
loop_
_entity.id
_entity.type
_entity.pdbx_description
1 polymer ?
#
loop_
_entity_poly.entity_id
_entity_poly.type
_entity_poly.pdbx_seq_one_letter_code
_entity_poly.pdbx_strand_id
1 'polypeptide(L)'
;VSVPVVRVRGLVRRFTLRGVLNGVDLEIARGEFVALLGRSGSGKSTLLRALADLDHEAQGSGEIIRPKRLSVVFQDARLLPWKRVLDNVVLGLGGAGARERGLRALEEVELGSRAQSWPYELSGGEQQRVALARSLVREPELLLADEPFGALDALTRIRMHALLRRLSEIHNPAVLLVTHDVDEAIALADRVIVLEGGRLAANLITPRFGARVDPDDAAALKDRLLGLLGVRGEDD
;
A
#
# COMPACT_ATOMS: atom_id res chain seq x y z
N VAL A 1 -14.95 13.74 14.93
CA VAL A 1 -14.57 12.36 14.55
C VAL A 1 -14.77 12.29 13.04
N SER A 2 -13.67 12.18 12.26
CA SER A 2 -13.78 12.06 10.79
C SER A 2 -14.42 10.72 10.44
N VAL A 3 -15.36 10.74 9.48
CA VAL A 3 -15.98 9.51 8.96
C VAL A 3 -14.88 8.68 8.26
N PRO A 4 -14.67 7.41 8.63
CA PRO A 4 -13.65 6.58 8.01
C PRO A 4 -13.98 6.33 6.52
N VAL A 5 -12.95 6.36 5.67
CA VAL A 5 -13.04 6.03 4.24
C VAL A 5 -13.18 4.51 4.04
N VAL A 6 -12.54 3.74 4.91
CA VAL A 6 -12.67 2.28 4.95
C VAL A 6 -13.21 1.87 6.32
N ARG A 7 -14.21 0.99 6.31
CA ARG A 7 -14.70 0.31 7.51
C ARG A 7 -14.91 -1.17 7.19
N VAL A 8 -14.28 -2.01 7.99
CA VAL A 8 -14.42 -3.47 7.95
C VAL A 8 -14.95 -3.93 9.28
N ARG A 9 -15.94 -4.82 9.28
CA ARG A 9 -16.54 -5.38 10.49
C ARG A 9 -16.67 -6.90 10.39
N GLY A 10 -16.07 -7.60 11.34
CA GLY A 10 -16.15 -9.04 11.50
C GLY A 10 -15.75 -9.82 10.24
N LEU A 11 -14.75 -9.34 9.48
CA LEU A 11 -14.41 -9.92 8.19
C LEU A 11 -13.80 -11.32 8.35
N VAL A 12 -14.47 -12.31 7.77
CA VAL A 12 -14.03 -13.71 7.68
C VAL A 12 -13.81 -14.05 6.22
N ARG A 13 -12.68 -14.68 5.91
CA ARG A 13 -12.38 -15.23 4.58
C ARG A 13 -11.77 -16.61 4.68
N ARG A 14 -12.28 -17.53 3.86
CA ARG A 14 -11.85 -18.93 3.79
C ARG A 14 -11.63 -19.32 2.33
N PHE A 15 -10.59 -20.10 2.09
CA PHE A 15 -10.33 -20.73 0.80
C PHE A 15 -10.41 -22.23 1.01
N THR A 16 -11.35 -22.89 0.33
CA THR A 16 -11.66 -24.32 0.54
C THR A 16 -11.95 -24.60 2.03
N LEU A 17 -11.05 -25.27 2.74
CA LEU A 17 -11.21 -25.63 4.17
C LEU A 17 -10.37 -24.75 5.11
N ARG A 18 -9.51 -23.87 4.59
CA ARG A 18 -8.58 -23.06 5.40
C ARG A 18 -9.14 -21.66 5.65
N GLY A 19 -9.39 -21.34 6.92
CA GLY A 19 -9.67 -19.98 7.36
C GLY A 19 -8.40 -19.13 7.24
N VAL A 20 -8.51 -17.96 6.60
CA VAL A 20 -7.38 -17.03 6.40
C VAL A 20 -7.61 -15.72 7.15
N LEU A 21 -8.86 -15.20 7.15
CA LEU A 21 -9.26 -14.08 7.99
C LEU A 21 -10.34 -14.54 8.96
N ASN A 22 -10.21 -14.17 10.23
CA ASN A 22 -10.97 -14.73 11.33
C ASN A 22 -11.63 -13.63 12.20
N GLY A 23 -12.44 -12.77 11.56
CA GLY A 23 -13.15 -11.69 12.27
C GLY A 23 -12.28 -10.43 12.37
N VAL A 24 -11.84 -9.89 11.24
CA VAL A 24 -11.05 -8.65 11.17
C VAL A 24 -11.98 -7.44 11.26
N ASP A 25 -11.66 -6.51 12.18
CA ASP A 25 -12.27 -5.19 12.30
C ASP A 25 -11.19 -4.13 11.99
N LEU A 26 -11.46 -3.25 11.01
CA LEU A 26 -10.49 -2.23 10.59
C LEU A 26 -11.24 -0.96 10.16
N GLU A 27 -10.74 0.19 10.60
CA GLU A 27 -11.14 1.48 10.07
C GLU A 27 -9.91 2.24 9.58
N ILE A 28 -10.04 2.96 8.45
CA ILE A 28 -8.99 3.84 7.93
C ILE A 28 -9.64 5.19 7.62
N ALA A 29 -9.08 6.24 8.18
CA ALA A 29 -9.56 7.61 7.95
C ALA A 29 -9.04 8.16 6.62
N ARG A 30 -9.65 9.23 6.12
CA ARG A 30 -9.17 9.93 4.93
C ARG A 30 -7.79 10.53 5.20
N GLY A 31 -6.86 10.35 4.26
CA GLY A 31 -5.48 10.82 4.37
C GLY A 31 -4.63 10.06 5.39
N GLU A 32 -5.19 9.03 6.04
CA GLU A 32 -4.43 8.20 6.97
C GLU A 32 -3.57 7.21 6.20
N PHE A 33 -2.30 7.12 6.56
CA PHE A 33 -1.37 6.13 6.03
C PHE A 33 -1.22 4.99 7.05
N VAL A 34 -1.77 3.83 6.73
CA VAL A 34 -1.74 2.63 7.57
C VAL A 34 -0.81 1.60 6.96
N ALA A 35 0.15 1.07 7.73
CA ALA A 35 0.92 -0.10 7.35
C ALA A 35 0.35 -1.37 7.98
N LEU A 36 0.25 -2.43 7.20
CA LEU A 36 -0.17 -3.77 7.62
C LEU A 36 1.03 -4.71 7.60
N LEU A 37 1.52 -5.04 8.77
CA LEU A 37 2.58 -6.01 9.00
C LEU A 37 2.02 -7.39 9.34
N GLY A 38 2.82 -8.41 9.16
CA GLY A 38 2.51 -9.78 9.57
C GLY A 38 3.41 -10.80 8.86
N ARG A 39 3.53 -11.98 9.43
CA ARG A 39 4.33 -13.07 8.85
C ARG A 39 3.77 -13.52 7.51
N SER A 40 4.57 -14.23 6.70
CA SER A 40 4.08 -14.86 5.48
C SER A 40 2.90 -15.80 5.80
N GLY A 41 1.84 -15.72 4.99
CA GLY A 41 0.62 -16.51 5.19
C GLY A 41 -0.31 -16.03 6.31
N SER A 42 -0.07 -14.87 6.96
CA SER A 42 -0.97 -14.32 7.99
C SER A 42 -2.31 -13.80 7.46
N GLY A 43 -2.45 -13.58 6.14
CA GLY A 43 -3.68 -13.11 5.51
C GLY A 43 -3.62 -11.67 4.98
N LYS A 44 -2.46 -11.00 4.98
CA LYS A 44 -2.31 -9.60 4.54
C LYS A 44 -2.83 -9.35 3.12
N SER A 45 -2.33 -10.11 2.15
CA SER A 45 -2.78 -9.98 0.76
C SER A 45 -4.24 -10.41 0.57
N THR A 46 -4.77 -11.29 1.43
CA THR A 46 -6.20 -11.63 1.43
C THR A 46 -7.04 -10.45 1.90
N LEU A 47 -6.63 -9.75 2.96
CA LEU A 47 -7.31 -8.54 3.43
C LEU A 47 -7.27 -7.44 2.36
N LEU A 48 -6.10 -7.22 1.76
CA LEU A 48 -5.95 -6.24 0.68
C LEU A 48 -6.86 -6.57 -0.52
N ARG A 49 -6.88 -7.85 -0.95
CA ARG A 49 -7.75 -8.30 -2.05
C ARG A 49 -9.23 -8.15 -1.73
N ALA A 50 -9.64 -8.44 -0.49
CA ALA A 50 -11.02 -8.22 -0.03
C ALA A 50 -11.41 -6.74 -0.12
N LEU A 51 -10.52 -5.84 0.30
CA LEU A 51 -10.72 -4.39 0.17
C LEU A 51 -10.73 -3.94 -1.30
N ALA A 52 -9.98 -4.59 -2.17
CA ALA A 52 -9.93 -4.29 -3.60
C ALA A 52 -11.08 -4.91 -4.42
N ASP A 53 -11.94 -5.75 -3.81
CA ASP A 53 -12.95 -6.58 -4.51
C ASP A 53 -12.32 -7.58 -5.49
N LEU A 54 -11.23 -8.18 -5.09
CA LEU A 54 -10.45 -9.12 -5.90
C LEU A 54 -10.38 -10.52 -5.25
N ASP A 55 -11.25 -10.81 -4.29
CA ASP A 55 -11.28 -12.07 -3.52
C ASP A 55 -12.50 -12.95 -3.86
N HIS A 56 -12.93 -12.94 -5.13
CA HIS A 56 -14.14 -13.61 -5.61
C HIS A 56 -14.19 -15.12 -5.34
N GLU A 57 -13.03 -15.77 -5.15
CA GLU A 57 -12.93 -17.19 -4.83
C GLU A 57 -13.05 -17.47 -3.32
N ALA A 58 -13.01 -16.43 -2.49
CA ALA A 58 -13.08 -16.57 -1.05
C ALA A 58 -14.53 -16.68 -0.57
N GLN A 59 -14.78 -17.64 0.29
CA GLN A 59 -16.04 -17.73 1.03
C GLN A 59 -15.89 -17.03 2.38
N GLY A 60 -16.95 -16.42 2.87
CA GLY A 60 -16.89 -15.78 4.19
C GLY A 60 -18.06 -14.86 4.48
N SER A 61 -17.89 -14.06 5.51
CA SER A 61 -18.87 -13.11 6.01
C SER A 61 -18.17 -11.81 6.42
N GLY A 62 -18.94 -10.89 6.96
CA GLY A 62 -18.47 -9.58 7.41
C GLY A 62 -18.86 -8.47 6.43
N GLU A 63 -18.75 -7.25 6.92
CA GLU A 63 -19.10 -6.05 6.17
C GLU A 63 -17.86 -5.29 5.75
N ILE A 64 -17.82 -4.80 4.51
CA ILE A 64 -16.78 -3.91 3.99
C ILE A 64 -17.47 -2.68 3.40
N ILE A 65 -17.20 -1.52 4.01
CA ILE A 65 -17.54 -0.21 3.45
C ILE A 65 -16.24 0.40 2.95
N ARG A 66 -16.19 0.75 1.67
CA ARG A 66 -15.02 1.31 1.00
C ARG A 66 -15.43 2.28 -0.10
N PRO A 67 -14.56 3.21 -0.50
CA PRO A 67 -14.88 4.14 -1.56
C PRO A 67 -14.91 3.43 -2.92
N LYS A 68 -15.64 4.00 -3.86
CA LYS A 68 -15.68 3.51 -5.25
C LYS A 68 -14.37 3.78 -5.99
N ARG A 69 -13.71 4.92 -5.69
CA ARG A 69 -12.44 5.30 -6.29
C ARG A 69 -11.30 4.72 -5.45
N LEU A 70 -10.86 3.55 -5.82
CA LEU A 70 -9.70 2.91 -5.23
C LEU A 70 -8.71 2.50 -6.32
N SER A 71 -7.44 2.42 -5.95
CA SER A 71 -6.37 1.95 -6.82
C SER A 71 -5.48 0.96 -6.07
N VAL A 72 -4.87 0.03 -6.81
CA VAL A 72 -3.96 -0.97 -6.26
C VAL A 72 -2.60 -0.85 -6.93
N VAL A 73 -1.55 -0.79 -6.13
CA VAL A 73 -0.15 -0.93 -6.56
C VAL A 73 0.33 -2.29 -6.08
N PHE A 74 0.83 -3.10 -6.99
CA PHE A 74 1.36 -4.44 -6.70
C PHE A 74 2.88 -4.43 -6.63
N GLN A 75 3.46 -5.49 -6.10
CA GLN A 75 4.90 -5.71 -6.08
C GLN A 75 5.51 -5.65 -7.49
N ASP A 76 4.87 -6.31 -8.46
CA ASP A 76 5.19 -6.13 -9.86
C ASP A 76 4.42 -4.95 -10.44
N ALA A 77 5.06 -4.11 -11.22
CA ALA A 77 4.44 -2.90 -11.81
C ALA A 77 3.28 -3.22 -12.76
N ARG A 78 3.21 -4.44 -13.28
CA ARG A 78 2.14 -4.94 -14.18
C ARG A 78 1.85 -3.97 -15.32
N LEU A 79 2.91 -3.44 -15.92
CA LEU A 79 2.78 -2.61 -17.11
C LEU A 79 2.48 -3.49 -18.32
N LEU A 80 1.63 -2.99 -19.21
CA LEU A 80 1.35 -3.65 -20.49
C LEU A 80 2.56 -3.44 -21.40
N PRO A 81 3.33 -4.50 -21.75
CA PRO A 81 4.57 -4.35 -22.50
C PRO A 81 4.38 -3.83 -23.93
N TRP A 82 3.17 -3.99 -24.48
CA TRP A 82 2.79 -3.50 -25.82
C TRP A 82 2.19 -2.09 -25.82
N LYS A 83 2.23 -1.37 -24.69
CA LYS A 83 1.80 0.02 -24.56
C LYS A 83 2.94 0.90 -24.10
N ARG A 84 3.00 2.13 -24.63
CA ARG A 84 3.93 3.15 -24.15
C ARG A 84 3.67 3.50 -22.70
N VAL A 85 4.65 4.10 -22.02
CA VAL A 85 4.55 4.51 -20.61
C VAL A 85 3.31 5.38 -20.35
N LEU A 86 3.10 6.43 -21.15
CA LEU A 86 1.94 7.29 -21.04
C LEU A 86 0.62 6.52 -21.22
N ASP A 87 0.58 5.61 -22.20
CA ASP A 87 -0.64 4.82 -22.47
C ASP A 87 -0.92 3.79 -21.36
N ASN A 88 0.11 3.35 -20.62
CA ASN A 88 -0.04 2.58 -19.40
C ASN A 88 -0.64 3.43 -18.26
N VAL A 89 -0.17 4.66 -18.09
CA VAL A 89 -0.67 5.57 -17.04
C VAL A 89 -2.13 5.90 -17.26
N VAL A 90 -2.54 6.24 -18.49
CA VAL A 90 -3.91 6.63 -18.80
C VAL A 90 -4.84 5.46 -19.13
N LEU A 91 -4.38 4.22 -18.95
CA LEU A 91 -5.16 3.02 -19.26
C LEU A 91 -6.52 3.03 -18.56
N GLY A 92 -7.62 3.00 -19.31
CA GLY A 92 -8.99 3.04 -18.79
C GLY A 92 -9.40 4.39 -18.15
N LEU A 93 -8.61 5.44 -18.34
CA LEU A 93 -8.97 6.79 -17.97
C LEU A 93 -9.75 7.42 -19.13
N GLY A 94 -11.02 7.73 -18.93
CA GLY A 94 -11.86 8.34 -19.94
C GLY A 94 -11.84 9.88 -19.90
N GLY A 95 -12.44 10.49 -20.96
CA GLY A 95 -12.70 11.92 -21.04
C GLY A 95 -11.60 12.74 -21.71
N ALA A 96 -11.97 13.97 -22.11
CA ALA A 96 -11.02 14.94 -22.63
C ALA A 96 -9.95 15.27 -21.57
N GLY A 97 -8.70 15.45 -21.99
CA GLY A 97 -7.57 15.75 -21.08
C GLY A 97 -6.95 14.55 -20.36
N ALA A 98 -7.36 13.29 -20.66
CA ALA A 98 -6.75 12.11 -20.04
C ALA A 98 -5.23 12.05 -20.26
N ARG A 99 -4.76 12.37 -21.48
CA ARG A 99 -3.32 12.38 -21.79
C ARG A 99 -2.57 13.48 -21.02
N GLU A 100 -3.15 14.66 -20.87
CA GLU A 100 -2.55 15.76 -20.11
C GLU A 100 -2.46 15.42 -18.63
N ARG A 101 -3.49 14.79 -18.04
CA ARG A 101 -3.43 14.27 -16.67
C ARG A 101 -2.36 13.20 -16.53
N GLY A 102 -2.24 12.31 -17.51
CA GLY A 102 -1.20 11.30 -17.54
C GLY A 102 0.22 11.87 -17.60
N LEU A 103 0.43 12.93 -18.39
CA LEU A 103 1.72 13.63 -18.45
C LEU A 103 2.06 14.28 -17.10
N ARG A 104 1.11 14.99 -16.48
CA ARG A 104 1.31 15.55 -15.14
C ARG A 104 1.64 14.48 -14.09
N ALA A 105 0.90 13.36 -14.10
CA ALA A 105 1.19 12.25 -13.21
C ALA A 105 2.60 11.65 -13.43
N LEU A 106 3.09 11.62 -14.67
CA LEU A 106 4.47 11.23 -14.98
C LEU A 106 5.50 12.24 -14.49
N GLU A 107 5.19 13.53 -14.56
CA GLU A 107 6.05 14.59 -14.01
C GLU A 107 6.16 14.48 -12.49
N GLU A 108 5.05 14.22 -11.80
CA GLU A 108 5.03 14.01 -10.34
C GLU A 108 5.93 12.86 -9.88
N VAL A 109 6.07 11.81 -10.70
CA VAL A 109 6.97 10.67 -10.43
C VAL A 109 8.34 10.80 -11.13
N GLU A 110 8.68 11.99 -11.64
CA GLU A 110 9.97 12.31 -12.29
C GLU A 110 10.25 11.49 -13.55
N LEU A 111 9.21 11.17 -14.32
CA LEU A 111 9.28 10.39 -15.56
C LEU A 111 8.61 11.08 -16.76
N GLY A 112 8.43 12.41 -16.74
CA GLY A 112 7.83 13.16 -17.85
C GLY A 112 8.54 12.94 -19.19
N SER A 113 9.88 12.89 -19.19
CA SER A 113 10.70 12.61 -20.38
C SER A 113 10.55 11.18 -20.92
N ARG A 114 10.04 10.23 -20.10
CA ARG A 114 9.85 8.81 -20.46
C ARG A 114 8.46 8.49 -21.00
N ALA A 115 7.60 9.48 -21.20
CA ALA A 115 6.20 9.28 -21.62
C ALA A 115 6.04 8.40 -22.87
N GLN A 116 6.99 8.50 -23.82
CA GLN A 116 7.00 7.75 -25.08
C GLN A 116 7.87 6.48 -25.04
N SER A 117 8.55 6.20 -23.93
CA SER A 117 9.34 4.97 -23.75
C SER A 117 8.45 3.72 -23.67
N TRP A 118 9.05 2.56 -23.93
CA TRP A 118 8.42 1.28 -23.69
C TRP A 118 8.76 0.76 -22.28
N PRO A 119 7.92 -0.08 -21.66
CA PRO A 119 8.21 -0.62 -20.33
C PRO A 119 9.56 -1.33 -20.18
N TYR A 120 10.00 -2.04 -21.20
CA TYR A 120 11.29 -2.75 -21.19
C TYR A 120 12.53 -1.84 -21.25
N GLU A 121 12.36 -0.55 -21.59
CA GLU A 121 13.42 0.46 -21.57
C GLU A 121 13.59 1.09 -20.18
N LEU A 122 12.73 0.72 -19.21
CA LEU A 122 12.74 1.25 -17.86
C LEU A 122 13.38 0.29 -16.89
N SER A 123 14.12 0.82 -15.91
CA SER A 123 14.55 0.07 -14.73
C SER A 123 13.33 -0.37 -13.89
N GLY A 124 13.49 -1.36 -13.01
CA GLY A 124 12.43 -1.81 -12.12
C GLY A 124 11.83 -0.69 -11.26
N GLY A 125 12.67 0.21 -10.75
CA GLY A 125 12.22 1.38 -9.98
C GLY A 125 11.46 2.39 -10.84
N GLU A 126 11.85 2.61 -12.09
CA GLU A 126 11.09 3.46 -13.03
C GLU A 126 9.74 2.82 -13.37
N GLN A 127 9.70 1.51 -13.61
CA GLN A 127 8.43 0.80 -13.84
C GLN A 127 7.48 0.91 -12.64
N GLN A 128 8.01 0.82 -11.43
CA GLN A 128 7.21 0.99 -10.21
C GLN A 128 6.70 2.43 -10.06
N ARG A 129 7.50 3.44 -10.42
CA ARG A 129 7.04 4.84 -10.48
C ARG A 129 5.92 5.04 -11.51
N VAL A 130 5.99 4.40 -12.67
CA VAL A 130 4.88 4.41 -13.65
C VAL A 130 3.62 3.75 -13.09
N ALA A 131 3.74 2.62 -12.36
CA ALA A 131 2.60 1.98 -11.70
C ALA A 131 1.96 2.89 -10.65
N LEU A 132 2.77 3.63 -9.89
CA LEU A 132 2.29 4.61 -8.93
C LEU A 132 1.57 5.79 -9.63
N ALA A 133 2.14 6.35 -10.70
CA ALA A 133 1.49 7.39 -11.51
C ALA A 133 0.14 6.91 -12.09
N ARG A 134 0.08 5.67 -12.61
CA ARG A 134 -1.16 5.03 -13.10
C ARG A 134 -2.22 4.90 -12.01
N SER A 135 -1.81 4.70 -10.78
CA SER A 135 -2.72 4.58 -9.65
C SER A 135 -3.27 5.94 -9.22
N LEU A 136 -2.40 6.96 -9.16
CA LEU A 136 -2.75 8.29 -8.66
C LEU A 136 -3.48 9.17 -9.69
N VAL A 137 -3.25 9.00 -11.00
CA VAL A 137 -3.94 9.75 -12.06
C VAL A 137 -5.47 9.59 -12.02
N ARG A 138 -5.94 8.56 -11.30
CA ARG A 138 -7.38 8.28 -11.07
C ARG A 138 -7.95 9.00 -9.86
N GLU A 139 -7.11 9.78 -9.15
CA GLU A 139 -7.50 10.48 -7.92
C GLU A 139 -8.21 9.55 -6.93
N PRO A 140 -7.57 8.44 -6.50
CA PRO A 140 -8.21 7.47 -5.63
C PRO A 140 -8.45 8.07 -4.25
N GLU A 141 -9.55 7.68 -3.62
CA GLU A 141 -9.81 7.95 -2.20
C GLU A 141 -9.13 6.92 -1.30
N LEU A 142 -8.81 5.73 -1.86
CA LEU A 142 -8.08 4.65 -1.21
C LEU A 142 -6.99 4.12 -2.13
N LEU A 143 -5.76 4.13 -1.65
CA LEU A 143 -4.61 3.50 -2.30
C LEU A 143 -4.23 2.24 -1.52
N LEU A 144 -4.30 1.10 -2.17
CA LEU A 144 -3.85 -0.18 -1.65
C LEU A 144 -2.49 -0.51 -2.26
N ALA A 145 -1.50 -0.84 -1.46
CA ALA A 145 -0.16 -1.17 -1.92
C ALA A 145 0.28 -2.52 -1.35
N ASP A 146 0.49 -3.52 -2.22
CA ASP A 146 0.87 -4.88 -1.84
C ASP A 146 2.36 -5.09 -2.09
N GLU A 147 3.18 -4.95 -1.05
CA GLU A 147 4.66 -5.07 -1.08
C GLU A 147 5.33 -4.31 -2.24
N PRO A 148 4.98 -3.03 -2.50
CA PRO A 148 5.31 -2.35 -3.75
C PRO A 148 6.80 -2.10 -3.96
N PHE A 149 7.63 -2.29 -2.93
CA PHE A 149 9.06 -2.01 -2.95
C PHE A 149 9.94 -3.25 -2.72
N GLY A 150 9.34 -4.43 -2.57
CA GLY A 150 10.05 -5.66 -2.21
C GLY A 150 11.11 -6.10 -3.23
N ALA A 151 10.96 -5.75 -4.51
CA ALA A 151 11.89 -6.10 -5.57
C ALA A 151 12.97 -5.02 -5.84
N LEU A 152 12.98 -3.91 -5.08
CA LEU A 152 13.88 -2.78 -5.32
C LEU A 152 15.15 -2.88 -4.47
N ASP A 153 16.26 -2.38 -5.01
CA ASP A 153 17.48 -2.17 -4.24
C ASP A 153 17.30 -1.11 -3.14
N ALA A 154 18.18 -1.07 -2.16
CA ALA A 154 18.04 -0.24 -0.97
C ALA A 154 17.94 1.27 -1.28
N LEU A 155 18.77 1.79 -2.21
CA LEU A 155 18.75 3.21 -2.54
C LEU A 155 17.48 3.61 -3.31
N THR A 156 17.07 2.79 -4.26
CA THR A 156 15.83 2.98 -5.02
C THR A 156 14.62 2.92 -4.07
N ARG A 157 14.64 1.99 -3.09
CA ARG A 157 13.58 1.87 -2.08
C ARG A 157 13.44 3.14 -1.25
N ILE A 158 14.54 3.71 -0.75
CA ILE A 158 14.52 4.97 0.03
C ILE A 158 13.90 6.12 -0.81
N ARG A 159 14.29 6.24 -2.09
CA ARG A 159 13.72 7.24 -2.99
C ARG A 159 12.21 7.02 -3.22
N MET A 160 11.79 5.77 -3.36
CA MET A 160 10.39 5.41 -3.53
C MET A 160 9.55 5.69 -2.28
N HIS A 161 10.09 5.47 -1.08
CA HIS A 161 9.44 5.84 0.18
C HIS A 161 9.16 7.36 0.25
N ALA A 162 10.20 8.17 -0.01
CA ALA A 162 10.05 9.62 -0.02
C ALA A 162 9.03 10.09 -1.08
N LEU A 163 9.06 9.48 -2.27
CA LEU A 163 8.12 9.77 -3.35
C LEU A 163 6.68 9.42 -2.96
N LEU A 164 6.44 8.19 -2.45
CA LEU A 164 5.10 7.77 -2.04
C LEU A 164 4.56 8.66 -0.93
N ARG A 165 5.39 9.03 0.06
CA ARG A 165 4.99 9.92 1.15
C ARG A 165 4.58 11.29 0.61
N ARG A 166 5.42 11.92 -0.22
CA ARG A 166 5.13 13.21 -0.87
C ARG A 166 3.82 13.17 -1.66
N LEU A 167 3.61 12.13 -2.47
CA LEU A 167 2.40 12.00 -3.28
C LEU A 167 1.16 11.74 -2.42
N SER A 168 1.30 11.00 -1.32
CA SER A 168 0.21 10.81 -0.36
C SER A 168 -0.20 12.11 0.33
N GLU A 169 0.74 13.01 0.59
CA GLU A 169 0.44 14.34 1.14
C GLU A 169 -0.25 15.26 0.12
N ILE A 170 0.16 15.20 -1.16
CA ILE A 170 -0.43 16.00 -2.24
C ILE A 170 -1.86 15.55 -2.56
N HIS A 171 -2.07 14.25 -2.77
CA HIS A 171 -3.34 13.70 -3.23
C HIS A 171 -4.29 13.31 -2.09
N ASN A 172 -3.78 13.21 -0.86
CA ASN A 172 -4.52 12.93 0.37
C ASN A 172 -5.46 11.70 0.31
N PRO A 173 -5.06 10.55 -0.30
CA PRO A 173 -5.82 9.32 -0.21
C PRO A 173 -5.66 8.70 1.18
N ALA A 174 -6.60 7.84 1.57
CA ALA A 174 -6.30 6.83 2.59
C ALA A 174 -5.34 5.81 1.97
N VAL A 175 -4.30 5.39 2.69
CA VAL A 175 -3.31 4.42 2.19
C VAL A 175 -3.29 3.19 3.09
N LEU A 176 -3.36 2.00 2.50
CA LEU A 176 -3.03 0.74 3.17
C LEU A 176 -1.82 0.12 2.48
N LEU A 177 -0.68 0.15 3.15
CA LEU A 177 0.56 -0.48 2.72
C LEU A 177 0.70 -1.85 3.37
N VAL A 178 0.71 -2.89 2.58
CA VAL A 178 1.11 -4.24 3.04
C VAL A 178 2.60 -4.38 2.85
N THR A 179 3.29 -4.71 3.92
CA THR A 179 4.74 -4.95 3.90
C THR A 179 5.14 -5.99 4.95
N HIS A 180 6.32 -6.55 4.82
CA HIS A 180 6.99 -7.37 5.84
C HIS A 180 8.18 -6.63 6.48
N ASP A 181 8.49 -5.43 6.00
CA ASP A 181 9.59 -4.60 6.47
C ASP A 181 9.10 -3.63 7.56
N VAL A 182 9.62 -3.82 8.78
CA VAL A 182 9.26 -3.00 9.95
C VAL A 182 9.76 -1.57 9.81
N ASP A 183 10.97 -1.38 9.25
CA ASP A 183 11.55 -0.06 9.05
C ASP A 183 10.74 0.75 8.03
N GLU A 184 10.26 0.09 6.96
CA GLU A 184 9.36 0.68 5.99
C GLU A 184 8.04 1.12 6.63
N ALA A 185 7.43 0.25 7.44
CA ALA A 185 6.18 0.54 8.11
C ALA A 185 6.30 1.76 9.05
N ILE A 186 7.38 1.82 9.85
CA ILE A 186 7.64 2.95 10.76
C ILE A 186 7.93 4.25 9.98
N ALA A 187 8.68 4.15 8.88
CA ALA A 187 9.07 5.33 8.10
C ALA A 187 7.90 5.98 7.36
N LEU A 188 6.89 5.21 6.94
CA LEU A 188 5.84 5.69 6.08
C LEU A 188 4.50 5.90 6.77
N ALA A 189 4.14 5.06 7.73
CA ALA A 189 2.79 5.00 8.24
C ALA A 189 2.55 5.96 9.43
N ASP A 190 1.33 6.45 9.55
CA ASP A 190 0.82 7.13 10.74
C ASP A 190 0.41 6.09 11.81
N ARG A 191 0.13 4.86 11.37
CA ARG A 191 -0.29 3.74 12.22
C ARG A 191 0.14 2.42 11.62
N VAL A 192 0.62 1.53 12.46
CA VAL A 192 1.01 0.15 12.08
C VAL A 192 0.05 -0.85 12.70
N ILE A 193 -0.46 -1.74 11.90
CA ILE A 193 -1.32 -2.85 12.31
C ILE A 193 -0.56 -4.16 12.08
N VAL A 194 -0.63 -5.07 13.03
CA VAL A 194 -0.05 -6.41 12.91
C VAL A 194 -1.17 -7.43 12.72
N LEU A 195 -1.09 -8.21 11.64
CA LEU A 195 -2.01 -9.31 11.36
C LEU A 195 -1.34 -10.64 11.69
N GLU A 196 -1.94 -11.39 12.61
CA GLU A 196 -1.48 -12.70 13.03
C GLU A 196 -2.66 -13.68 13.12
N GLY A 197 -2.50 -14.88 12.60
CA GLY A 197 -3.55 -15.91 12.61
C GLY A 197 -4.89 -15.46 12.03
N GLY A 198 -4.86 -14.51 11.07
CA GLY A 198 -6.05 -13.95 10.44
C GLY A 198 -6.82 -12.94 11.31
N ARG A 199 -6.22 -12.43 12.38
CA ARG A 199 -6.78 -11.42 13.30
C ARG A 199 -5.83 -10.24 13.46
N LEU A 200 -6.35 -9.08 13.81
CA LEU A 200 -5.52 -7.94 14.19
C LEU A 200 -4.97 -8.18 15.60
N ALA A 201 -3.67 -8.45 15.70
CA ALA A 201 -2.96 -8.68 16.97
C ALA A 201 -2.53 -7.37 17.64
N ALA A 202 -2.23 -6.35 16.85
CA ALA A 202 -1.83 -5.05 17.37
C ALA A 202 -2.27 -3.92 16.43
N ASN A 203 -2.40 -2.72 17.01
CA ASN A 203 -2.73 -1.48 16.34
C ASN A 203 -1.98 -0.35 17.05
N LEU A 204 -0.89 0.12 16.46
CA LEU A 204 0.08 1.01 17.09
C LEU A 204 0.20 2.29 16.28
N ILE A 205 0.10 3.43 16.97
CA ILE A 205 0.36 4.74 16.36
C ILE A 205 1.86 4.92 16.23
N THR A 206 2.33 5.35 15.07
CA THR A 206 3.72 5.69 14.83
C THR A 206 3.97 7.16 15.22
N PRO A 207 5.17 7.50 15.71
CA PRO A 207 5.56 8.89 15.85
C PRO A 207 5.51 9.54 14.46
N ARG A 208 4.77 10.64 14.32
CA ARG A 208 4.53 11.28 13.01
C ARG A 208 5.84 11.63 12.32
N PHE A 209 5.97 11.18 11.08
CA PHE A 209 7.04 11.60 10.16
C PHE A 209 7.04 13.14 10.06
N GLY A 210 8.18 13.79 10.33
CA GLY A 210 8.32 15.27 10.29
C GLY A 210 8.21 15.99 11.63
N ALA A 211 7.63 15.39 12.69
CA ALA A 211 7.98 15.78 14.04
C ALA A 211 9.40 15.25 14.33
N ARG A 212 10.18 15.93 15.19
CA ARG A 212 11.39 15.30 15.74
C ARG A 212 10.95 14.03 16.47
N VAL A 213 10.99 12.90 15.75
CA VAL A 213 10.79 11.59 16.35
C VAL A 213 11.98 11.39 17.28
N ASP A 214 11.70 11.16 18.53
CA ASP A 214 12.75 10.74 19.45
C ASP A 214 13.28 9.38 18.91
N PRO A 215 14.59 9.25 18.64
CA PRO A 215 15.15 7.99 18.17
C PRO A 215 14.82 6.81 19.10
N ASP A 216 14.70 7.06 20.42
CA ASP A 216 14.37 6.07 21.41
C ASP A 216 12.90 5.58 21.25
N ASP A 217 11.96 6.46 20.92
CA ASP A 217 10.57 6.08 20.64
C ASP A 217 10.46 5.20 19.39
N ALA A 218 11.21 5.52 18.34
CA ALA A 218 11.23 4.73 17.11
C ALA A 218 11.87 3.33 17.34
N ALA A 219 12.95 3.28 18.12
CA ALA A 219 13.62 2.03 18.49
C ALA A 219 12.69 1.14 19.35
N ALA A 220 12.04 1.72 20.36
CA ALA A 220 11.10 1.01 21.21
C ALA A 220 9.90 0.46 20.41
N LEU A 221 9.38 1.22 19.44
CA LEU A 221 8.32 0.76 18.54
C LEU A 221 8.81 -0.39 17.65
N LYS A 222 10.02 -0.28 17.11
CA LYS A 222 10.64 -1.33 16.29
C LYS A 222 10.77 -2.63 17.06
N ASP A 223 11.34 -2.59 18.26
CA ASP A 223 11.51 -3.77 19.13
C ASP A 223 10.17 -4.42 19.48
N ARG A 224 9.15 -3.59 19.75
CA ARG A 224 7.79 -4.08 20.00
C ARG A 224 7.20 -4.77 18.79
N LEU A 225 7.36 -4.21 17.59
CA LEU A 225 6.87 -4.80 16.34
C LEU A 225 7.62 -6.10 16.02
N LEU A 226 8.94 -6.15 16.17
CA LEU A 226 9.74 -7.35 16.00
C LEU A 226 9.30 -8.45 16.97
N GLY A 227 9.04 -8.11 18.24
CA GLY A 227 8.50 -9.05 19.22
C GLY A 227 7.14 -9.63 18.82
N LEU A 228 6.23 -8.80 18.31
CA LEU A 228 4.92 -9.24 17.81
C LEU A 228 5.01 -10.13 16.56
N LEU A 229 6.05 -9.92 15.74
CA LEU A 229 6.32 -10.75 14.57
C LEU A 229 7.09 -12.05 14.90
N GLY A 230 7.43 -12.27 16.18
CA GLY A 230 8.17 -13.44 16.62
C GLY A 230 9.65 -13.45 16.19
N VAL A 231 10.22 -12.29 15.89
CA VAL A 231 11.63 -12.06 15.56
C VAL A 231 12.35 -11.53 16.79
N ARG A 232 12.14 -12.13 17.97
CA ARG A 232 13.04 -11.89 19.11
C ARG A 232 14.29 -12.72 18.88
N GLY A 233 15.46 -12.07 18.94
CA GLY A 233 16.72 -12.79 19.01
C GLY A 233 16.65 -13.82 20.14
N GLU A 234 17.04 -15.03 19.83
CA GLU A 234 17.48 -16.01 20.81
C GLU A 234 18.82 -15.49 21.38
N ASP A 235 18.74 -14.52 22.27
CA ASP A 235 19.81 -14.11 23.15
C ASP A 235 19.25 -14.14 24.58
N ASP A 236 19.24 -15.34 25.16
CA ASP A 236 19.43 -15.66 26.57
C ASP A 236 19.82 -17.14 26.69
#